data_1599ade436df4bf71aa89322ab177b64
#
_entry.id   1599ade436df4bf71aa89322ab177b64
#
_cell.length_a   1.000
_cell.length_b   1.000
_cell.length_c   1.000
_cell.angle_alpha   90.00
_cell.angle_beta   90.00
_cell.angle_gamma   90.00
#
_symmetry.space_group_name_H-M   'P 1'
#
loop_
_entity.id
_entity.type
_entity.pdbx_description
1 polymer ?
#
loop_
_entity_poly.entity_id
_entity_poly.type
_entity_poly.pdbx_seq_one_letter_code
_entity_poly.pdbx_strand_id
1 'polypeptide(L)'
;MKHLFSFLLLFFSLFSQAQVERIEPPFWWEGMKNSTLQLMLYGENLAAYSLNIPAIDNIDVHRVENPNYLFVDLDLSDQQHGIVEINLLKKGKVQTIIEYEIKVREQRPNISSFNAADVIYLLMPDRFANGDPSNFYEI
;
A
#
# COMPACT_ATOMS: atom_id res chain seq x y z
N MET A 1 -17.41 -6.98 45.32
CA MET A 1 -16.68 -7.80 44.32
C MET A 1 -17.29 -7.74 42.89
N LYS A 2 -18.61 -7.72 42.72
CA LYS A 2 -19.25 -7.67 41.38
C LYS A 2 -18.96 -6.37 40.59
N HIS A 3 -18.80 -5.23 41.24
CA HIS A 3 -18.55 -3.93 40.61
C HIS A 3 -17.06 -3.73 40.20
N LEU A 4 -16.15 -4.39 40.86
CA LEU A 4 -14.72 -4.33 40.52
C LEU A 4 -14.41 -5.07 39.20
N PHE A 5 -15.12 -6.16 38.94
CA PHE A 5 -14.99 -6.95 37.72
C PHE A 5 -15.60 -6.23 36.51
N SER A 6 -16.68 -5.48 36.71
CA SER A 6 -17.32 -4.66 35.64
C SER A 6 -16.44 -3.47 35.25
N PHE A 7 -15.69 -2.88 36.17
CA PHE A 7 -14.75 -1.79 35.91
C PHE A 7 -13.50 -2.24 35.16
N LEU A 8 -13.03 -3.47 35.43
CA LEU A 8 -11.87 -4.07 34.74
C LEU A 8 -12.19 -4.39 33.28
N LEU A 9 -13.41 -4.79 32.96
CA LEU A 9 -13.86 -5.07 31.57
C LEU A 9 -13.96 -3.79 30.71
N LEU A 10 -14.29 -2.66 31.33
CA LEU A 10 -14.34 -1.37 30.61
C LEU A 10 -12.96 -0.82 30.24
N PHE A 11 -11.91 -1.21 30.93
CA PHE A 11 -10.55 -0.75 30.67
C PHE A 11 -9.87 -1.49 29.50
N PHE A 12 -10.38 -2.67 29.12
CA PHE A 12 -9.78 -3.50 28.08
C PHE A 12 -10.18 -3.09 26.65
N SER A 13 -11.18 -2.20 26.49
CA SER A 13 -11.75 -1.82 25.18
C SER A 13 -11.12 -0.58 24.54
N LEU A 14 -10.01 -0.03 25.07
CA LEU A 14 -9.47 1.26 24.62
C LEU A 14 -8.21 1.19 23.74
N PHE A 15 -7.73 0.01 23.38
CA PHE A 15 -6.60 -0.14 22.48
C PHE A 15 -7.07 -0.47 21.05
N SER A 16 -7.71 0.49 20.40
CA SER A 16 -7.83 0.45 18.94
C SER A 16 -6.48 0.88 18.34
N GLN A 17 -5.67 -0.07 17.97
CA GLN A 17 -4.48 0.19 17.15
C GLN A 17 -4.92 0.39 15.70
N ALA A 18 -4.23 1.29 14.99
CA ALA A 18 -4.39 1.39 13.56
C ALA A 18 -3.93 0.07 12.93
N GLN A 19 -4.85 -0.65 12.34
CA GLN A 19 -4.51 -1.84 11.58
C GLN A 19 -4.49 -1.46 10.10
N VAL A 20 -3.31 -1.42 9.51
CA VAL A 20 -3.16 -1.33 8.07
C VAL A 20 -3.29 -2.72 7.50
N GLU A 21 -4.30 -2.90 6.67
CA GLU A 21 -4.62 -4.19 6.06
C GLU A 21 -3.94 -4.38 4.72
N ARG A 22 -3.68 -3.25 4.01
CA ARG A 22 -3.10 -3.28 2.67
C ARG A 22 -2.35 -2.00 2.34
N ILE A 23 -1.24 -2.15 1.63
CA ILE A 23 -0.47 -1.07 1.01
C ILE A 23 -0.34 -1.37 -0.48
N GLU A 24 -0.57 -0.36 -1.31
CA GLU A 24 -0.42 -0.46 -2.76
C GLU A 24 0.41 0.72 -3.30
N PRO A 25 1.42 0.44 -4.13
CA PRO A 25 1.97 -0.88 -4.45
C PRO A 25 2.65 -1.53 -3.24
N PRO A 26 2.74 -2.88 -3.16
CA PRO A 26 3.25 -3.58 -1.97
C PRO A 26 4.76 -3.44 -1.76
N PHE A 27 5.49 -2.99 -2.75
CA PHE A 27 6.91 -2.65 -2.73
C PHE A 27 7.25 -1.77 -3.94
N TRP A 28 8.43 -1.16 -3.95
CA TRP A 28 8.91 -0.38 -5.07
C TRP A 28 10.36 -0.71 -5.39
N TRP A 29 10.97 -0.02 -6.38
CA TRP A 29 12.37 -0.20 -6.76
C TRP A 29 13.12 1.11 -6.69
N GLU A 30 14.39 1.05 -6.29
CA GLU A 30 15.31 2.17 -6.38
C GLU A 30 15.57 2.59 -7.83
N GLY A 31 15.99 3.84 -8.04
CA GLY A 31 16.46 4.33 -9.34
C GLY A 31 15.43 4.30 -10.46
N MET A 32 14.13 4.36 -10.14
CA MET A 32 13.09 4.52 -11.14
C MET A 32 13.18 5.91 -11.80
N LYS A 33 12.89 5.98 -13.11
CA LYS A 33 12.94 7.26 -13.86
C LYS A 33 12.03 8.33 -13.27
N ASN A 34 10.86 7.93 -12.80
CA ASN A 34 10.00 8.77 -11.99
C ASN A 34 10.28 8.48 -10.52
N SER A 35 10.81 9.47 -9.80
CA SER A 35 11.13 9.33 -8.38
C SER A 35 9.90 9.46 -7.48
N THR A 36 8.80 10.03 -7.99
CA THR A 36 7.57 10.18 -7.20
C THR A 36 6.79 8.88 -7.16
N LEU A 37 6.50 8.42 -5.97
CA LEU A 37 5.67 7.25 -5.69
C LEU A 37 4.45 7.67 -4.88
N GLN A 38 3.26 7.33 -5.34
CA GLN A 38 2.06 7.41 -4.51
C GLN A 38 1.76 6.06 -3.88
N LEU A 39 1.68 6.02 -2.55
CA LEU A 39 1.23 4.87 -1.79
C LEU A 39 -0.23 5.05 -1.40
N MET A 40 -1.02 4.00 -1.54
CA MET A 40 -2.34 3.86 -0.94
C MET A 40 -2.24 2.96 0.29
N LEU A 41 -2.65 3.46 1.44
CA LEU A 41 -2.82 2.68 2.65
C LEU A 41 -4.32 2.45 2.88
N TYR A 42 -4.69 1.21 3.12
CA TYR A 42 -6.06 0.82 3.46
C TYR A 42 -6.11 0.15 4.82
N GLY A 43 -7.08 0.53 5.64
CA GLY A 43 -7.33 -0.02 6.96
C GLY A 43 -8.35 0.80 7.72
N GLU A 44 -8.79 0.32 8.89
CA GLU A 44 -9.87 0.94 9.64
C GLU A 44 -9.49 2.36 10.12
N ASN A 45 -10.26 3.36 9.67
CA ASN A 45 -10.19 4.76 10.10
C ASN A 45 -8.78 5.40 10.03
N LEU A 46 -8.03 5.12 8.96
CA LEU A 46 -6.68 5.63 8.76
C LEU A 46 -6.61 7.15 8.64
N ALA A 47 -7.68 7.80 8.18
CA ALA A 47 -7.75 9.26 8.08
C ALA A 47 -7.57 9.99 9.44
N ALA A 48 -7.80 9.28 10.57
CA ALA A 48 -7.61 9.82 11.92
C ALA A 48 -6.14 9.88 12.36
N TYR A 49 -5.23 9.30 11.57
CA TYR A 49 -3.79 9.26 11.88
C TYR A 49 -3.04 10.31 11.08
N SER A 50 -1.97 10.82 11.65
CA SER A 50 -0.91 11.52 10.92
C SER A 50 0.19 10.51 10.55
N LEU A 51 0.93 10.85 9.50
CA LEU A 51 1.95 9.98 8.94
C LEU A 51 3.30 10.67 9.02
N ASN A 52 4.34 9.90 9.35
CA ASN A 52 5.73 10.35 9.33
C ASN A 52 6.61 9.22 8.78
N ILE A 53 7.50 9.57 7.86
CA ILE A 53 8.47 8.65 7.25
C ILE A 53 9.86 9.25 7.47
N PRO A 54 10.58 8.83 8.50
CA PRO A 54 11.83 9.50 8.89
C PRO A 54 12.92 9.51 7.81
N ALA A 55 12.88 8.56 6.89
CA ALA A 55 13.85 8.44 5.79
C ALA A 55 13.55 9.34 4.60
N ILE A 56 12.40 10.03 4.56
CA ILE A 56 11.94 10.82 3.40
C ILE A 56 11.46 12.18 3.88
N ASP A 57 12.15 13.22 3.45
CA ASP A 57 11.86 14.60 3.90
C ASP A 57 10.58 15.17 3.29
N ASN A 58 10.31 14.85 2.02
CA ASN A 58 9.17 15.41 1.29
C ASN A 58 8.08 14.37 1.11
N ILE A 59 7.04 14.48 1.94
CA ILE A 59 5.83 13.66 1.82
C ILE A 59 4.61 14.57 1.71
N ASP A 60 3.65 14.22 0.86
CA ASP A 60 2.34 14.87 0.79
C ASP A 60 1.22 13.86 1.06
N VAL A 61 0.35 14.18 2.03
CA VAL A 61 -0.66 13.26 2.55
C VAL A 61 -2.05 13.69 2.10
N HIS A 62 -2.69 12.87 1.28
CA HIS A 62 -4.03 13.12 0.76
C HIS A 62 -5.08 12.28 1.48
N ARG A 63 -6.12 12.95 1.96
CA ARG A 63 -7.28 12.34 2.60
C ARG A 63 -8.47 12.42 1.66
N VAL A 64 -9.22 11.33 1.58
CA VAL A 64 -10.44 11.22 0.78
C VAL A 64 -11.67 11.10 1.69
N GLU A 65 -12.87 11.16 1.12
CA GLU A 65 -14.13 11.03 1.86
C GLU A 65 -14.23 9.74 2.68
N ASN A 66 -13.72 8.64 2.14
CA ASN A 66 -13.70 7.37 2.86
C ASN A 66 -12.55 7.36 3.88
N PRO A 67 -12.83 7.34 5.21
CA PRO A 67 -11.81 7.44 6.24
C PRO A 67 -10.86 6.23 6.31
N ASN A 68 -11.15 5.15 5.61
CA ASN A 68 -10.34 3.94 5.60
C ASN A 68 -9.16 4.01 4.62
N TYR A 69 -9.09 5.06 3.80
CA TYR A 69 -8.00 5.26 2.84
C TYR A 69 -7.14 6.46 3.22
N LEU A 70 -5.84 6.29 3.03
CA LEU A 70 -4.86 7.35 3.13
C LEU A 70 -3.90 7.22 1.95
N PHE A 71 -3.71 8.29 1.18
CA PHE A 71 -2.74 8.33 0.11
C PHE A 71 -1.56 9.19 0.53
N VAL A 72 -0.37 8.81 0.14
CA VAL A 72 0.84 9.57 0.41
C VAL A 72 1.74 9.58 -0.81
N ASP A 73 2.13 10.77 -1.25
CA ASP A 73 3.12 10.98 -2.27
C ASP A 73 4.50 11.10 -1.62
N LEU A 74 5.44 10.31 -2.12
CA LEU A 74 6.81 10.21 -1.63
C LEU A 74 7.77 10.62 -2.73
N ASP A 75 8.79 11.41 -2.42
CA ASP A 75 9.94 11.60 -3.31
C ASP A 75 11.05 10.60 -2.92
N LEU A 76 11.32 9.69 -3.83
CA LEU A 76 12.33 8.63 -3.70
C LEU A 76 13.62 8.94 -4.48
N SER A 77 13.87 10.20 -4.88
CA SER A 77 15.03 10.58 -5.70
C SER A 77 16.36 10.18 -5.06
N ASP A 78 16.46 10.32 -3.74
CA ASP A 78 17.65 10.01 -2.95
C ASP A 78 17.55 8.68 -2.18
N GLN A 79 16.43 7.96 -2.35
CA GLN A 79 16.17 6.74 -1.60
C GLN A 79 16.87 5.52 -2.25
N GLN A 80 17.72 4.88 -1.46
CA GLN A 80 18.34 3.60 -1.82
C GLN A 80 17.44 2.42 -1.42
N HIS A 81 17.78 1.24 -1.93
CA HIS A 81 17.09 0.00 -1.52
C HIS A 81 17.20 -0.25 -0.01
N GLY A 82 16.21 -0.92 0.54
CA GLY A 82 16.12 -1.23 1.95
C GLY A 82 14.69 -1.11 2.47
N ILE A 83 14.57 -1.15 3.79
CA ILE A 83 13.29 -0.97 4.47
C ILE A 83 13.11 0.51 4.85
N VAL A 84 11.97 1.05 4.47
CA VAL A 84 11.51 2.38 4.86
C VAL A 84 10.40 2.22 5.88
N GLU A 85 10.58 2.81 7.06
CA GLU A 85 9.58 2.79 8.12
C GLU A 85 8.52 3.88 7.91
N ILE A 86 7.26 3.48 7.83
CA ILE A 86 6.10 4.37 7.77
C ILE A 86 5.44 4.38 9.13
N ASN A 87 5.53 5.50 9.84
CA ASN A 87 4.97 5.66 11.17
C ASN A 87 3.58 6.28 11.10
N LEU A 88 2.58 5.59 11.65
CA LEU A 88 1.24 6.15 11.88
C LEU A 88 1.15 6.68 13.30
N LEU A 89 0.82 7.98 13.43
CA LEU A 89 0.77 8.66 14.72
C LEU A 89 -0.68 9.07 15.07
N LYS A 90 -1.03 8.95 16.33
CA LYS A 90 -2.26 9.49 16.90
C LYS A 90 -1.90 10.36 18.10
N LYS A 91 -2.35 11.63 18.08
CA LYS A 91 -2.02 12.63 19.11
C LYS A 91 -0.51 12.74 19.35
N GLY A 92 0.30 12.72 18.28
CA GLY A 92 1.76 12.84 18.32
C GLY A 92 2.52 11.59 18.82
N LYS A 93 1.83 10.48 19.08
CA LYS A 93 2.46 9.22 19.50
C LYS A 93 2.36 8.19 18.38
N VAL A 94 3.46 7.51 18.08
CA VAL A 94 3.49 6.40 17.14
C VAL A 94 2.62 5.27 17.67
N GLN A 95 1.66 4.84 16.86
CA GLN A 95 0.75 3.74 17.17
C GLN A 95 1.12 2.48 16.41
N THR A 96 1.57 2.65 15.16
CA THR A 96 1.90 1.54 14.26
C THR A 96 3.10 1.95 13.42
N ILE A 97 4.03 1.03 13.24
CA ILE A 97 5.16 1.14 12.30
C ILE A 97 4.95 0.10 11.22
N ILE A 98 5.05 0.52 9.98
CA ILE A 98 4.91 -0.34 8.82
C ILE A 98 6.24 -0.35 8.08
N GLU A 99 6.74 -1.53 7.80
CA GLU A 99 7.94 -1.73 7.00
C GLU A 99 7.57 -1.79 5.52
N TYR A 100 8.11 -0.84 4.74
CA TYR A 100 7.91 -0.79 3.30
C TYR A 100 9.22 -1.06 2.57
N GLU A 101 9.21 -2.04 1.66
CA GLU A 101 10.42 -2.49 0.99
C GLU A 101 10.69 -1.71 -0.30
N ILE A 102 11.86 -1.08 -0.41
CA ILE A 102 12.43 -0.60 -1.66
C ILE A 102 13.45 -1.63 -2.13
N LYS A 103 13.21 -2.23 -3.27
CA LYS A 103 14.03 -3.30 -3.86
C LYS A 103 15.15 -2.76 -4.72
N VAL A 104 16.22 -3.53 -4.81
CA VAL A 104 17.27 -3.29 -5.83
C VAL A 104 16.65 -3.47 -7.21
N ARG A 105 16.88 -2.50 -8.08
CA ARG A 105 16.53 -2.64 -9.48
C ARG A 105 17.66 -3.39 -10.21
N GLU A 106 17.40 -4.65 -10.56
CA GLU A 106 18.33 -5.39 -11.41
C GLU A 106 18.47 -4.70 -12.76
N GLN A 107 19.68 -4.26 -13.07
CA GLN A 107 19.99 -3.80 -14.42
C GLN A 107 20.11 -5.05 -15.32
N ARG A 108 19.11 -5.28 -16.14
CA ARG A 108 19.14 -6.32 -17.17
C ARG A 108 19.63 -5.69 -18.47
N PRO A 109 20.90 -5.85 -18.83
CA PRO A 109 21.49 -5.11 -19.95
C PRO A 109 20.91 -5.47 -21.33
N ASN A 110 20.11 -6.53 -21.43
CA ASN A 110 19.60 -7.05 -22.70
C ASN A 110 18.07 -7.11 -22.81
N ILE A 111 17.32 -6.50 -21.91
CA ILE A 111 15.86 -6.35 -22.08
C ILE A 111 15.61 -4.99 -22.70
N SER A 112 15.49 -4.96 -24.03
CA SER A 112 14.90 -3.80 -24.71
C SER A 112 13.42 -3.73 -24.36
N SER A 113 12.93 -2.53 -24.04
CA SER A 113 11.48 -2.28 -23.99
C SER A 113 10.88 -2.54 -25.39
N PHE A 114 9.55 -2.69 -25.44
CA PHE A 114 8.83 -2.80 -26.72
C PHE A 114 9.24 -1.70 -27.68
N ASN A 115 9.41 -2.05 -28.94
CA ASN A 115 9.79 -1.15 -30.02
C ASN A 115 8.95 -1.43 -31.28
N ALA A 116 9.17 -0.68 -32.35
CA ALA A 116 8.39 -0.79 -33.59
C ALA A 116 8.52 -2.13 -34.32
N ALA A 117 9.46 -2.99 -33.92
CA ALA A 117 9.62 -4.33 -34.46
C ALA A 117 8.82 -5.40 -33.69
N ASP A 118 8.26 -5.04 -32.55
CA ASP A 118 7.48 -5.97 -31.73
C ASP A 118 6.02 -5.99 -32.17
N VAL A 119 5.43 -7.18 -32.22
CA VAL A 119 4.01 -7.36 -32.49
C VAL A 119 3.32 -7.69 -31.17
N ILE A 120 2.41 -6.81 -30.73
CA ILE A 120 1.61 -7.01 -29.53
C ILE A 120 0.23 -7.55 -29.96
N TYR A 121 -0.13 -8.72 -29.44
CA TYR A 121 -1.41 -9.34 -29.69
C TYR A 121 -2.28 -9.34 -28.42
N LEU A 122 -3.43 -8.67 -28.49
CA LEU A 122 -4.40 -8.67 -27.40
C LEU A 122 -5.41 -9.80 -27.62
N LEU A 123 -5.41 -10.79 -26.75
CA LEU A 123 -6.41 -11.84 -26.72
C LEU A 123 -7.44 -11.54 -25.62
N MET A 124 -8.72 -11.50 -26.01
CA MET A 124 -9.84 -11.38 -25.08
C MET A 124 -10.58 -12.73 -25.05
N PRO A 125 -10.30 -13.59 -24.05
CA PRO A 125 -10.86 -14.96 -24.01
C PRO A 125 -12.39 -15.00 -24.02
N ASP A 126 -13.05 -13.99 -23.45
CA ASP A 126 -14.50 -13.82 -23.43
C ASP A 126 -15.14 -13.59 -24.81
N ARG A 127 -14.32 -13.25 -25.81
CA ARG A 127 -14.77 -13.02 -27.20
C ARG A 127 -14.56 -14.20 -28.13
N PHE A 128 -13.98 -15.27 -27.63
CA PHE A 128 -13.81 -16.52 -28.39
C PHE A 128 -14.94 -17.49 -28.08
N ALA A 129 -15.27 -18.34 -29.08
CA ALA A 129 -16.23 -19.38 -28.88
C ALA A 129 -15.71 -20.36 -27.81
N ASN A 130 -16.54 -20.62 -26.80
CA ASN A 130 -16.21 -21.60 -25.80
C ASN A 130 -16.23 -23.01 -26.40
N GLY A 131 -15.07 -23.68 -26.41
CA GLY A 131 -14.94 -25.06 -26.90
C GLY A 131 -15.40 -26.13 -25.91
N ASP A 132 -15.68 -25.74 -24.66
CA ASP A 132 -16.15 -26.67 -23.62
C ASP A 132 -17.52 -26.21 -23.09
N PRO A 133 -18.62 -26.85 -23.54
CA PRO A 133 -19.96 -26.47 -23.08
C PRO A 133 -20.25 -26.88 -21.62
N SER A 134 -19.39 -27.68 -20.97
CA SER A 134 -19.62 -28.15 -19.60
C SER A 134 -19.33 -27.05 -18.54
N ASN A 135 -18.69 -25.98 -18.91
CA ASN A 135 -18.33 -24.87 -18.03
C ASN A 135 -19.22 -23.61 -18.18
N PHE A 136 -20.36 -23.72 -18.89
CA PHE A 136 -21.37 -22.68 -18.88
C PHE A 136 -22.08 -22.62 -17.53
N TYR A 137 -21.96 -21.50 -16.85
CA TYR A 137 -22.82 -21.20 -15.70
C TYR A 137 -24.08 -20.52 -16.22
N GLU A 138 -25.23 -21.15 -16.00
CA GLU A 138 -26.52 -20.47 -16.14
C GLU A 138 -26.62 -19.41 -15.03
N ILE A 139 -26.79 -18.14 -15.44
CA ILE A 139 -27.00 -17.01 -14.53
C ILE A 139 -28.49 -16.90 -14.21
#